data_edd20e71abb88584bd6f89b5d951f976
#
_entry.id   edd20e71abb88584bd6f89b5d951f976
#
_cell.length_a   1.000
_cell.length_b   1.000
_cell.length_c   1.000
_cell.angle_alpha   90.00
_cell.angle_beta   90.00
_cell.angle_gamma   90.00
#
_symmetry.space_group_name_H-M   'P 1'
#
loop_
_entity.id
_entity.type
_entity.pdbx_description
1 polymer ?
#
loop_
_entity_poly.entity_id
_entity_poly.type
_entity_poly.pdbx_seq_one_letter_code
_entity_poly.pdbx_strand_id
1 'polypeptide(L)'
;MGCVSVSNQFFKDGKLSAKAFKAATLYTEQKLEPHQRKFNQKNWDEAIGASGSLRAIQKVLEAAGWSNNGITQEGLEKLAEHIRQHPHIDDLNLAELDLERLPVFPGGVAIIYATFKTLGIEQMTVSDGALREGLVYDLLGRIYNRDIRSETVAMLTERYHTDQTHAQRIKQTLHYMLEQLEPDIRAETEEENNSIFLAWAADLHEIGRDIAHSQYHKHGAYILANADLAGFSRQDQIVLSTLVKSQRGKLVADRFDKLPEPWQGQLPLLTIILRIAILLHRNRNDKDLPAFKISLKQTKIALQFPENWLDQAPLTHADLQKEAEQLKHSGFKLEFA
;
A
#
# COMPACT_ATOMS: atom_id res chain seq x y z
N MET A 1 -15.61 -9.72 -7.30
CA MET A 1 -17.06 -9.90 -7.56
C MET A 1 -17.86 -9.12 -6.53
N GLY A 2 -19.07 -8.69 -6.89
CA GLY A 2 -19.95 -7.94 -5.98
C GLY A 2 -21.41 -8.32 -6.22
N CYS A 3 -22.29 -8.01 -5.25
CA CYS A 3 -23.71 -8.35 -5.33
C CYS A 3 -24.38 -7.79 -6.60
N VAL A 4 -24.06 -6.56 -6.99
CA VAL A 4 -24.61 -5.94 -8.21
C VAL A 4 -24.19 -6.71 -9.47
N SER A 5 -22.91 -7.04 -9.63
CA SER A 5 -22.42 -7.75 -10.81
C SER A 5 -23.00 -9.16 -10.93
N VAL A 6 -23.11 -9.87 -9.80
CA VAL A 6 -23.70 -11.22 -9.78
C VAL A 6 -25.20 -11.17 -10.05
N SER A 7 -25.93 -10.21 -9.47
CA SER A 7 -27.35 -10.05 -9.75
C SER A 7 -27.61 -9.73 -11.23
N ASN A 8 -26.88 -8.79 -11.80
CA ASN A 8 -27.03 -8.42 -13.21
C ASN A 8 -26.67 -9.56 -14.17
N GLN A 9 -25.78 -10.46 -13.78
CA GLN A 9 -25.36 -11.58 -14.61
C GLN A 9 -26.33 -12.77 -14.56
N PHE A 10 -26.82 -13.13 -13.36
CA PHE A 10 -27.56 -14.36 -13.14
C PHE A 10 -29.04 -14.18 -12.83
N PHE A 11 -29.46 -13.00 -12.35
CA PHE A 11 -30.85 -12.69 -11.95
C PHE A 11 -31.42 -11.50 -12.73
N LYS A 12 -31.22 -11.53 -14.04
CA LYS A 12 -31.69 -10.46 -14.94
C LYS A 12 -33.20 -10.24 -14.81
N ASP A 13 -33.57 -8.98 -14.83
CA ASP A 13 -34.97 -8.54 -14.72
C ASP A 13 -35.68 -9.11 -13.48
N GLY A 14 -34.98 -9.36 -12.40
CA GLY A 14 -35.52 -9.89 -11.17
C GLY A 14 -35.95 -11.37 -11.21
N LYS A 15 -35.65 -12.09 -12.30
CA LYS A 15 -36.06 -13.49 -12.46
C LYS A 15 -35.19 -14.42 -11.60
N LEU A 16 -35.86 -15.23 -10.79
CA LEU A 16 -35.26 -16.22 -9.92
C LEU A 16 -35.50 -17.64 -10.45
N SER A 17 -34.59 -18.52 -10.21
CA SER A 17 -34.74 -19.96 -10.43
C SER A 17 -33.63 -20.75 -9.71
N ALA A 18 -33.90 -22.00 -9.40
CA ALA A 18 -32.90 -22.91 -8.85
C ALA A 18 -31.66 -23.02 -9.77
N LYS A 19 -31.84 -22.99 -11.09
CA LYS A 19 -30.77 -23.02 -12.09
C LYS A 19 -29.92 -21.77 -12.04
N ALA A 20 -30.53 -20.58 -11.97
CA ALA A 20 -29.82 -19.29 -11.89
C ALA A 20 -29.04 -19.18 -10.58
N PHE A 21 -29.66 -19.55 -9.45
CA PHE A 21 -29.01 -19.54 -8.15
C PHE A 21 -27.79 -20.50 -8.11
N LYS A 22 -27.95 -21.72 -8.64
CA LYS A 22 -26.85 -22.69 -8.76
C LYS A 22 -25.70 -22.14 -9.62
N ALA A 23 -26.01 -21.48 -10.74
CA ALA A 23 -25.01 -20.89 -11.61
C ALA A 23 -24.24 -19.74 -10.93
N ALA A 24 -24.94 -18.87 -10.19
CA ALA A 24 -24.35 -17.79 -9.41
C ALA A 24 -23.44 -18.32 -8.29
N THR A 25 -23.88 -19.36 -7.59
CA THR A 25 -23.12 -20.04 -6.55
C THR A 25 -21.84 -20.68 -7.13
N LEU A 26 -21.95 -21.44 -8.23
CA LEU A 26 -20.81 -22.07 -8.89
C LEU A 26 -19.78 -21.03 -9.39
N TYR A 27 -20.27 -19.94 -9.99
CA TYR A 27 -19.38 -18.82 -10.39
C TYR A 27 -18.60 -18.25 -9.21
N THR A 28 -19.24 -18.14 -8.04
CA THR A 28 -18.58 -17.66 -6.81
C THR A 28 -17.57 -18.69 -6.29
N GLU A 29 -17.96 -19.97 -6.23
CA GLU A 29 -17.06 -21.06 -5.82
C GLU A 29 -15.78 -21.09 -6.67
N GLN A 30 -15.89 -20.98 -7.99
CA GLN A 30 -14.73 -20.90 -8.90
C GLN A 30 -13.78 -19.72 -8.58
N LYS A 31 -14.32 -18.60 -8.14
CA LYS A 31 -13.48 -17.46 -7.73
C LYS A 31 -12.81 -17.64 -6.38
N LEU A 32 -13.41 -18.42 -5.49
CA LEU A 32 -12.89 -18.70 -4.15
C LEU A 32 -11.93 -19.91 -4.13
N GLU A 33 -12.04 -20.83 -5.06
CA GLU A 33 -11.25 -22.06 -5.12
C GLU A 33 -9.72 -21.84 -4.95
N PRO A 34 -9.09 -20.89 -5.65
CA PRO A 34 -7.65 -20.62 -5.48
C PRO A 34 -7.24 -20.19 -4.06
N HIS A 35 -8.20 -19.67 -3.29
CA HIS A 35 -7.99 -19.14 -1.96
C HIS A 35 -8.42 -20.09 -0.84
N GLN A 36 -9.14 -21.17 -1.17
CA GLN A 36 -9.72 -22.10 -0.21
C GLN A 36 -8.69 -22.66 0.78
N ARG A 37 -7.50 -23.06 0.30
CA ARG A 37 -6.45 -23.60 1.16
C ARG A 37 -5.97 -22.58 2.21
N LYS A 38 -5.83 -21.32 1.83
CA LYS A 38 -5.34 -20.25 2.71
C LYS A 38 -6.39 -19.83 3.74
N PHE A 39 -7.66 -19.74 3.32
CA PHE A 39 -8.77 -19.23 4.12
C PHE A 39 -9.71 -20.33 4.62
N ASN A 40 -9.22 -21.59 4.73
CA ASN A 40 -9.99 -22.67 5.34
C ASN A 40 -10.19 -22.42 6.84
N GLN A 41 -11.30 -22.90 7.39
CA GLN A 41 -11.68 -22.76 8.82
C GLN A 41 -10.57 -23.12 9.80
N LYS A 42 -9.64 -24.00 9.45
CA LYS A 42 -8.51 -24.38 10.30
C LYS A 42 -7.45 -23.27 10.46
N ASN A 43 -7.53 -22.21 9.69
CA ASN A 43 -6.52 -21.17 9.60
C ASN A 43 -6.98 -19.82 10.19
N TRP A 44 -8.14 -19.77 10.83
CA TRP A 44 -8.70 -18.57 11.46
C TRP A 44 -9.62 -18.94 12.62
N ASP A 45 -9.82 -18.05 13.57
CA ASP A 45 -10.59 -18.28 14.79
C ASP A 45 -12.03 -17.77 14.65
N GLU A 46 -12.26 -16.70 13.91
CA GLU A 46 -13.58 -16.07 13.76
C GLU A 46 -13.79 -15.56 12.32
N ALA A 47 -15.03 -15.71 11.82
CA ALA A 47 -15.48 -15.11 10.57
C ALA A 47 -16.28 -13.83 10.85
N ILE A 48 -15.77 -12.69 10.41
CA ILE A 48 -16.41 -11.39 10.55
C ILE A 48 -16.76 -10.83 9.19
N GLY A 49 -18.00 -10.42 9.01
CA GLY A 49 -18.51 -9.85 7.76
C GLY A 49 -18.85 -8.36 7.90
N ALA A 50 -18.30 -7.53 7.02
CA ALA A 50 -18.55 -6.09 7.01
C ALA A 50 -19.06 -5.65 5.64
N SER A 51 -20.37 -5.55 5.46
CA SER A 51 -20.96 -4.95 4.26
C SER A 51 -22.46 -4.72 4.42
N GLY A 52 -23.03 -3.84 3.58
CA GLY A 52 -24.46 -3.65 3.55
C GLY A 52 -25.25 -4.90 3.13
N SER A 53 -24.68 -5.78 2.28
CA SER A 53 -25.34 -7.05 1.91
C SER A 53 -25.39 -8.03 3.08
N LEU A 54 -24.32 -8.13 3.86
CA LEU A 54 -24.28 -8.98 5.05
C LEU A 54 -25.24 -8.51 6.12
N ARG A 55 -25.31 -7.20 6.37
CA ARG A 55 -26.31 -6.63 7.30
C ARG A 55 -27.75 -6.90 6.85
N ALA A 56 -28.04 -6.77 5.54
CA ALA A 56 -29.37 -7.09 5.02
C ALA A 56 -29.70 -8.58 5.18
N ILE A 57 -28.74 -9.49 4.90
CA ILE A 57 -28.93 -10.93 5.09
C ILE A 57 -29.19 -11.23 6.58
N GLN A 58 -28.39 -10.70 7.49
CA GLN A 58 -28.58 -10.90 8.93
C GLN A 58 -29.98 -10.47 9.38
N LYS A 59 -30.42 -9.25 9.03
CA LYS A 59 -31.75 -8.75 9.38
C LYS A 59 -32.85 -9.65 8.88
N VAL A 60 -32.77 -10.12 7.65
CA VAL A 60 -33.75 -11.04 7.07
C VAL A 60 -33.76 -12.38 7.82
N LEU A 61 -32.58 -12.94 8.15
CA LEU A 61 -32.49 -14.20 8.89
C LEU A 61 -33.06 -14.09 10.30
N GLU A 62 -32.80 -12.98 10.99
CA GLU A 62 -33.33 -12.70 12.33
C GLU A 62 -34.82 -12.48 12.29
N ALA A 63 -35.34 -11.69 11.36
CA ALA A 63 -36.78 -11.44 11.22
C ALA A 63 -37.56 -12.69 10.84
N ALA A 64 -36.97 -13.59 10.06
CA ALA A 64 -37.57 -14.87 9.72
C ALA A 64 -37.41 -15.96 10.80
N GLY A 65 -36.70 -15.67 11.90
CA GLY A 65 -36.37 -16.65 12.93
C GLY A 65 -35.46 -17.78 12.46
N TRP A 66 -34.68 -17.53 11.43
CA TRP A 66 -33.71 -18.50 10.87
C TRP A 66 -32.32 -18.41 11.47
N SER A 67 -32.02 -17.32 12.17
CA SER A 67 -30.84 -17.12 13.00
C SER A 67 -31.14 -16.18 14.15
N ASN A 68 -30.50 -16.36 15.29
CA ASN A 68 -30.64 -15.49 16.46
C ASN A 68 -29.41 -14.62 16.72
N ASN A 69 -28.29 -14.88 16.05
CA ASN A 69 -27.05 -14.15 16.22
C ASN A 69 -26.17 -14.30 14.98
N GLY A 70 -26.05 -13.22 14.21
CA GLY A 70 -25.25 -13.19 13.01
C GLY A 70 -25.83 -14.03 11.86
N ILE A 71 -24.97 -14.50 10.99
CA ILE A 71 -25.34 -15.33 9.84
C ILE A 71 -24.85 -16.76 10.10
N THR A 72 -25.78 -17.72 10.09
CA THR A 72 -25.45 -19.15 10.24
C THR A 72 -25.60 -19.89 8.91
N GLN A 73 -24.88 -20.99 8.74
CA GLN A 73 -24.99 -21.84 7.55
C GLN A 73 -26.42 -22.34 7.37
N GLU A 74 -27.06 -22.82 8.45
CA GLU A 74 -28.44 -23.32 8.41
C GLU A 74 -29.43 -22.20 7.99
N GLY A 75 -29.28 -20.99 8.53
CA GLY A 75 -30.10 -19.84 8.13
C GLY A 75 -29.92 -19.48 6.67
N LEU A 76 -28.68 -19.50 6.16
CA LEU A 76 -28.41 -19.25 4.76
C LEU A 76 -29.00 -20.33 3.84
N GLU A 77 -29.02 -21.59 4.25
CA GLU A 77 -29.65 -22.66 3.48
C GLU A 77 -31.16 -22.46 3.37
N LYS A 78 -31.82 -22.07 4.46
CA LYS A 78 -33.24 -21.74 4.47
C LYS A 78 -33.54 -20.53 3.55
N LEU A 79 -32.74 -19.50 3.61
CA LEU A 79 -32.86 -18.32 2.75
C LEU A 79 -32.60 -18.66 1.28
N ALA A 80 -31.58 -19.44 0.98
CA ALA A 80 -31.25 -19.89 -0.37
C ALA A 80 -32.37 -20.76 -0.95
N GLU A 81 -33.02 -21.62 -0.13
CA GLU A 81 -34.16 -22.41 -0.54
C GLU A 81 -35.39 -21.53 -0.82
N HIS A 82 -35.63 -20.56 0.05
CA HIS A 82 -36.70 -19.56 -0.15
C HIS A 82 -36.54 -18.83 -1.50
N ILE A 83 -35.33 -18.35 -1.81
CA ILE A 83 -35.06 -17.67 -3.09
C ILE A 83 -35.27 -18.62 -4.28
N ARG A 84 -34.91 -19.89 -4.18
CA ARG A 84 -35.05 -20.89 -5.26
C ARG A 84 -36.49 -21.25 -5.56
N GLN A 85 -37.39 -21.10 -4.59
CA GLN A 85 -38.82 -21.46 -4.71
C GLN A 85 -39.66 -20.34 -5.35
N HIS A 86 -39.15 -19.12 -5.45
CA HIS A 86 -39.87 -17.99 -6.01
C HIS A 86 -39.42 -17.68 -7.43
N PRO A 87 -40.34 -17.30 -8.36
CA PRO A 87 -40.00 -17.01 -9.74
C PRO A 87 -39.41 -15.60 -9.95
N HIS A 88 -39.70 -14.67 -9.04
CA HIS A 88 -39.29 -13.27 -9.15
C HIS A 88 -38.94 -12.67 -7.79
N ILE A 89 -38.04 -11.66 -7.80
CA ILE A 89 -37.59 -11.00 -6.57
C ILE A 89 -38.74 -10.31 -5.81
N ASP A 90 -39.74 -9.79 -6.52
CA ASP A 90 -40.87 -9.12 -5.92
C ASP A 90 -41.78 -10.09 -5.14
N ASP A 91 -41.69 -11.39 -5.39
CA ASP A 91 -42.45 -12.44 -4.71
C ASP A 91 -41.80 -12.87 -3.39
N LEU A 92 -40.57 -12.43 -3.08
CA LEU A 92 -39.80 -12.94 -1.94
C LEU A 92 -40.38 -12.58 -0.57
N ASN A 93 -41.13 -11.47 -0.46
CA ASN A 93 -41.82 -11.02 0.77
C ASN A 93 -40.98 -11.16 2.04
N LEU A 94 -39.70 -10.75 1.99
CA LEU A 94 -38.74 -10.85 3.11
C LEU A 94 -38.91 -9.64 4.03
N ALA A 95 -39.25 -9.88 5.28
CA ALA A 95 -39.29 -8.86 6.30
C ALA A 95 -37.90 -8.21 6.51
N GLU A 96 -37.87 -6.93 6.86
CA GLU A 96 -36.65 -6.16 7.13
C GLU A 96 -35.69 -6.01 5.94
N LEU A 97 -36.06 -6.45 4.74
CA LEU A 97 -35.32 -6.19 3.52
C LEU A 97 -35.70 -4.83 2.93
N ASP A 98 -34.74 -3.95 2.85
CA ASP A 98 -34.87 -2.65 2.21
C ASP A 98 -35.15 -2.81 0.70
N LEU A 99 -36.19 -2.14 0.20
CA LEU A 99 -36.63 -2.21 -1.21
C LEU A 99 -35.50 -1.79 -2.17
N GLU A 100 -34.65 -0.84 -1.80
CA GLU A 100 -33.50 -0.43 -2.62
C GLU A 100 -32.46 -1.55 -2.80
N ARG A 101 -32.43 -2.52 -1.88
CA ARG A 101 -31.51 -3.65 -1.92
C ARG A 101 -32.10 -4.88 -2.60
N LEU A 102 -33.40 -4.94 -2.79
CA LEU A 102 -34.09 -6.09 -3.38
C LEU A 102 -33.48 -6.52 -4.73
N PRO A 103 -33.13 -5.63 -5.68
CA PRO A 103 -32.56 -6.03 -6.98
C PRO A 103 -31.21 -6.72 -6.89
N VAL A 104 -30.43 -6.44 -5.82
CA VAL A 104 -29.08 -6.96 -5.66
C VAL A 104 -28.98 -8.04 -4.57
N PHE A 105 -30.06 -8.30 -3.85
CA PHE A 105 -30.12 -9.21 -2.73
C PHE A 105 -29.83 -10.67 -3.11
N PRO A 106 -30.46 -11.27 -4.16
CA PRO A 106 -30.19 -12.64 -4.53
C PRO A 106 -28.73 -12.91 -4.91
N GLY A 107 -28.09 -11.95 -5.59
CA GLY A 107 -26.66 -12.03 -5.91
C GLY A 107 -25.79 -11.96 -4.66
N GLY A 108 -26.16 -11.13 -3.69
CA GLY A 108 -25.52 -11.07 -2.38
C GLY A 108 -25.64 -12.40 -1.62
N VAL A 109 -26.82 -12.96 -1.54
CA VAL A 109 -27.08 -14.28 -0.89
C VAL A 109 -26.29 -15.39 -1.57
N ALA A 110 -26.27 -15.45 -2.91
CA ALA A 110 -25.52 -16.47 -3.64
C ALA A 110 -24.00 -16.39 -3.36
N ILE A 111 -23.45 -15.18 -3.25
CA ILE A 111 -22.04 -14.97 -2.90
C ILE A 111 -21.76 -15.51 -1.49
N ILE A 112 -22.56 -15.09 -0.51
CA ILE A 112 -22.32 -15.46 0.89
C ILE A 112 -22.55 -16.94 1.10
N TYR A 113 -23.59 -17.52 0.51
CA TYR A 113 -23.87 -18.95 0.53
C TYR A 113 -22.67 -19.77 -0.01
N ALA A 114 -22.15 -19.38 -1.18
CA ALA A 114 -20.96 -20.03 -1.75
C ALA A 114 -19.73 -19.87 -0.86
N THR A 115 -19.55 -18.70 -0.24
CA THR A 115 -18.40 -18.42 0.65
C THR A 115 -18.44 -19.32 1.88
N PHE A 116 -19.59 -19.44 2.54
CA PHE A 116 -19.77 -20.33 3.69
C PHE A 116 -19.42 -21.77 3.33
N LYS A 117 -19.98 -22.25 2.23
CA LYS A 117 -19.77 -23.63 1.76
C LYS A 117 -18.31 -23.89 1.38
N THR A 118 -17.67 -22.96 0.66
CA THR A 118 -16.30 -23.14 0.14
C THR A 118 -15.25 -23.06 1.25
N LEU A 119 -15.42 -22.15 2.21
CA LEU A 119 -14.45 -21.90 3.28
C LEU A 119 -14.74 -22.69 4.57
N GLY A 120 -15.89 -23.37 4.66
CA GLY A 120 -16.31 -24.13 5.84
C GLY A 120 -16.77 -23.23 6.99
N ILE A 121 -17.41 -22.10 6.68
CA ILE A 121 -17.90 -21.16 7.72
C ILE A 121 -19.23 -21.72 8.25
N GLU A 122 -19.32 -21.93 9.54
CA GLU A 122 -20.56 -22.34 10.22
C GLU A 122 -21.37 -21.15 10.71
N GLN A 123 -20.65 -20.11 11.19
CA GLN A 123 -21.23 -18.88 11.70
C GLN A 123 -20.36 -17.68 11.35
N MET A 124 -20.97 -16.54 11.07
CA MET A 124 -20.32 -15.26 10.79
C MET A 124 -20.95 -14.17 11.63
N THR A 125 -20.11 -13.44 12.37
CA THR A 125 -20.49 -12.20 13.04
C THR A 125 -20.56 -11.07 12.03
N VAL A 126 -21.62 -10.26 12.07
CA VAL A 126 -21.75 -9.10 11.17
C VAL A 126 -21.34 -7.84 11.92
N SER A 127 -20.33 -7.17 11.40
CA SER A 127 -19.83 -5.91 11.94
C SER A 127 -20.65 -4.73 11.44
N ASP A 128 -20.97 -3.79 12.32
CA ASP A 128 -21.55 -2.49 11.97
C ASP A 128 -20.52 -1.55 11.35
N GLY A 129 -19.22 -1.82 11.60
CA GLY A 129 -18.11 -1.10 10.99
C GLY A 129 -18.00 -1.38 9.49
N ALA A 130 -17.69 -0.34 8.72
CA ALA A 130 -17.46 -0.41 7.29
C ALA A 130 -16.17 0.33 6.93
N LEU A 131 -15.86 0.45 5.64
CA LEU A 131 -14.68 1.18 5.14
C LEU A 131 -14.57 2.59 5.73
N ARG A 132 -15.71 3.26 5.95
CA ARG A 132 -15.75 4.62 6.51
C ARG A 132 -15.20 4.67 7.94
N GLU A 133 -15.60 3.74 8.79
CA GLU A 133 -15.12 3.63 10.18
C GLU A 133 -13.64 3.27 10.19
N GLY A 134 -13.20 2.36 9.31
CA GLY A 134 -11.80 2.04 9.12
C GLY A 134 -10.96 3.25 8.70
N LEU A 135 -11.48 4.10 7.82
CA LEU A 135 -10.83 5.33 7.43
C LEU A 135 -10.70 6.32 8.60
N VAL A 136 -11.73 6.44 9.44
CA VAL A 136 -11.69 7.27 10.65
C VAL A 136 -10.62 6.76 11.63
N TYR A 137 -10.53 5.44 11.83
CA TYR A 137 -9.49 4.84 12.68
C TYR A 137 -8.09 5.01 12.10
N ASP A 138 -7.92 4.95 10.78
CA ASP A 138 -6.65 5.23 10.11
C ASP A 138 -6.21 6.69 10.33
N LEU A 139 -7.15 7.63 10.18
CA LEU A 139 -6.91 9.05 10.47
C LEU A 139 -6.57 9.28 11.94
N LEU A 140 -7.26 8.64 12.86
CA LEU A 140 -6.93 8.70 14.30
C LEU A 140 -5.57 8.07 14.60
N GLY A 141 -5.21 6.97 13.93
CA GLY A 141 -3.89 6.35 14.03
C GLY A 141 -2.76 7.31 13.66
N ARG A 142 -2.96 8.12 12.61
CA ARG A 142 -2.02 9.19 12.21
C ARG A 142 -1.90 10.28 13.26
N ILE A 143 -3.00 10.66 13.92
CA ILE A 143 -3.02 11.65 15.02
C ILE A 143 -2.27 11.11 16.26
N TYR A 144 -2.33 9.81 16.53
CA TYR A 144 -1.68 9.16 17.68
C TYR A 144 -0.28 8.59 17.37
N ASN A 145 0.41 9.06 16.33
CA ASN A 145 1.76 8.61 15.93
C ASN A 145 1.91 7.11 15.58
N ARG A 146 0.85 6.43 15.22
CA ARG A 146 0.90 5.11 14.57
C ARG A 146 0.80 5.29 13.06
N ASP A 147 1.91 5.58 12.43
CA ASP A 147 1.96 5.67 10.97
C ASP A 147 2.02 4.27 10.34
N ILE A 148 0.88 3.80 9.86
CA ILE A 148 0.73 2.51 9.14
C ILE A 148 1.72 2.40 7.98
N ARG A 149 2.12 3.53 7.37
CA ARG A 149 3.12 3.55 6.29
C ARG A 149 4.48 3.11 6.79
N SER A 150 4.89 3.56 7.98
CA SER A 150 6.14 3.13 8.60
C SER A 150 6.12 1.63 8.96
N GLU A 151 4.98 1.10 9.42
CA GLU A 151 4.82 -0.35 9.65
C GLU A 151 4.91 -1.13 8.32
N THR A 152 4.30 -0.62 7.26
CA THR A 152 4.39 -1.19 5.90
C THR A 152 5.83 -1.19 5.39
N VAL A 153 6.58 -0.11 5.59
CA VAL A 153 8.01 -0.03 5.25
C VAL A 153 8.81 -1.07 6.02
N ALA A 154 8.60 -1.19 7.34
CA ALA A 154 9.28 -2.19 8.16
C ALA A 154 9.00 -3.62 7.68
N MET A 155 7.74 -3.93 7.35
CA MET A 155 7.36 -5.23 6.78
C MET A 155 8.04 -5.49 5.41
N LEU A 156 8.16 -4.47 4.56
CA LEU A 156 8.85 -4.60 3.27
C LEU A 156 10.35 -4.83 3.45
N THR A 157 10.99 -4.13 4.40
CA THR A 157 12.43 -4.31 4.68
C THR A 157 12.73 -5.72 5.15
N GLU A 158 11.88 -6.30 5.99
CA GLU A 158 11.97 -7.70 6.42
C GLU A 158 11.74 -8.66 5.25
N ARG A 159 10.66 -8.46 4.50
CA ARG A 159 10.27 -9.33 3.38
C ARG A 159 11.33 -9.42 2.28
N TYR A 160 12.03 -8.32 2.01
CA TYR A 160 13.04 -8.20 0.95
C TYR A 160 14.46 -8.12 1.49
N HIS A 161 14.69 -8.55 2.73
CA HIS A 161 15.99 -8.72 3.36
C HIS A 161 16.93 -7.51 3.20
N THR A 162 16.41 -6.28 3.33
CA THR A 162 17.24 -5.08 3.19
C THR A 162 18.19 -4.93 4.38
N ASP A 163 19.38 -4.37 4.13
CA ASP A 163 20.41 -4.13 5.16
C ASP A 163 20.00 -2.93 6.05
N GLN A 164 19.31 -3.24 7.17
CA GLN A 164 18.82 -2.24 8.11
C GLN A 164 19.95 -1.41 8.75
N THR A 165 21.10 -2.02 9.00
CA THR A 165 22.27 -1.32 9.56
C THR A 165 22.79 -0.29 8.57
N HIS A 166 22.87 -0.65 7.30
CA HIS A 166 23.26 0.26 6.24
C HIS A 166 22.24 1.38 6.04
N ALA A 167 20.96 1.05 6.00
CA ALA A 167 19.88 2.02 5.91
C ALA A 167 19.91 3.02 7.08
N GLN A 168 20.20 2.57 8.29
CA GLN A 168 20.28 3.44 9.45
C GLN A 168 21.42 4.46 9.34
N ARG A 169 22.61 4.07 8.82
CA ARG A 169 23.70 5.02 8.55
C ARG A 169 23.29 6.08 7.54
N ILE A 170 22.61 5.68 6.47
CA ILE A 170 22.08 6.60 5.45
C ILE A 170 21.09 7.56 6.08
N LYS A 171 20.14 7.07 6.89
CA LYS A 171 19.15 7.92 7.59
C LYS A 171 19.80 8.94 8.52
N GLN A 172 20.83 8.56 9.26
CA GLN A 172 21.57 9.49 10.12
C GLN A 172 22.21 10.62 9.30
N THR A 173 22.82 10.29 8.17
CA THR A 173 23.44 11.28 7.28
C THR A 173 22.38 12.16 6.58
N LEU A 174 21.24 11.59 6.20
CA LEU A 174 20.10 12.36 5.66
C LEU A 174 19.61 13.38 6.68
N HIS A 175 19.40 12.96 7.92
CA HIS A 175 18.99 13.85 9.01
C HIS A 175 20.01 14.99 9.23
N TYR A 176 21.31 14.63 9.33
CA TYR A 176 22.39 15.59 9.48
C TYR A 176 22.46 16.62 8.33
N MET A 177 22.22 16.20 7.09
CA MET A 177 22.19 17.10 5.94
C MET A 177 20.95 17.99 5.95
N LEU A 178 19.76 17.45 6.28
CA LEU A 178 18.51 18.20 6.32
C LEU A 178 18.52 19.27 7.42
N GLU A 179 19.18 19.02 8.57
CA GLU A 179 19.30 20.03 9.63
C GLU A 179 20.09 21.26 9.19
N GLN A 180 20.97 21.14 8.20
CA GLN A 180 21.79 22.21 7.70
C GLN A 180 21.14 22.99 6.53
N LEU A 181 20.12 22.39 5.88
CA LEU A 181 19.44 22.99 4.74
C LEU A 181 18.33 23.94 5.21
N GLU A 182 17.95 24.86 4.33
CA GLU A 182 16.92 25.85 4.64
C GLU A 182 15.56 25.20 4.93
N PRO A 183 14.67 25.88 5.72
CA PRO A 183 13.37 25.36 6.12
C PRO A 183 12.49 24.88 4.97
N ASP A 184 12.57 25.54 3.81
CA ASP A 184 11.77 25.19 2.61
C ASP A 184 12.01 23.78 2.08
N ILE A 185 13.16 23.17 2.44
CA ILE A 185 13.47 21.79 2.06
C ILE A 185 12.99 20.80 3.12
N ARG A 186 12.83 21.27 4.35
CA ARG A 186 12.42 20.43 5.48
C ARG A 186 10.92 20.23 5.59
N ALA A 187 10.10 20.93 4.82
CA ALA A 187 8.64 20.97 4.89
C ALA A 187 8.07 20.52 6.25
N GLU A 188 7.58 21.46 7.03
CA GLU A 188 7.13 21.22 8.42
C GLU A 188 5.68 20.72 8.52
N THR A 189 4.98 20.60 7.42
CA THR A 189 3.59 20.12 7.42
C THR A 189 3.55 18.59 7.44
N GLU A 190 2.68 18.02 8.25
CA GLU A 190 2.54 16.55 8.40
C GLU A 190 2.23 15.84 7.08
N GLU A 191 1.59 16.52 6.13
CA GLU A 191 1.26 15.98 4.81
C GLU A 191 2.45 15.98 3.84
N GLU A 192 3.47 16.80 4.07
CA GLU A 192 4.64 17.00 3.20
C GLU A 192 5.97 16.76 3.91
N ASN A 193 6.04 15.75 4.76
CA ASN A 193 7.25 15.50 5.53
C ASN A 193 8.35 14.84 4.68
N ASN A 194 9.13 15.68 4.01
CA ASN A 194 10.27 15.28 3.16
C ASN A 194 11.24 14.33 3.88
N SER A 195 11.44 14.51 5.19
CA SER A 195 12.34 13.69 6.00
C SER A 195 11.84 12.25 6.13
N ILE A 196 10.52 12.04 6.24
CA ILE A 196 9.90 10.71 6.32
C ILE A 196 10.08 9.97 4.99
N PHE A 197 9.80 10.62 3.85
CA PHE A 197 9.98 9.98 2.54
C PHE A 197 11.43 9.62 2.26
N LEU A 198 12.37 10.47 2.67
CA LEU A 198 13.81 10.16 2.58
C LEU A 198 14.21 8.99 3.48
N ALA A 199 13.67 8.92 4.69
CA ALA A 199 13.92 7.81 5.61
C ALA A 199 13.37 6.48 5.05
N TRP A 200 12.13 6.47 4.54
CA TRP A 200 11.57 5.29 3.87
C TRP A 200 12.33 4.92 2.60
N ALA A 201 12.77 5.91 1.82
CA ALA A 201 13.59 5.65 0.64
C ALA A 201 14.95 5.05 1.02
N ALA A 202 15.56 5.47 2.13
CA ALA A 202 16.78 4.88 2.66
C ALA A 202 16.57 3.44 3.14
N ASP A 203 15.46 3.13 3.80
CA ASP A 203 15.12 1.76 4.21
C ASP A 203 14.89 0.83 3.00
N LEU A 204 14.31 1.35 1.92
CA LEU A 204 13.85 0.58 0.77
C LEU A 204 14.75 0.69 -0.47
N HIS A 205 15.88 1.43 -0.40
CA HIS A 205 16.69 1.71 -1.58
C HIS A 205 17.28 0.45 -2.23
N GLU A 206 17.43 -0.62 -1.49
CA GLU A 206 17.96 -1.91 -1.98
C GLU A 206 16.90 -3.02 -2.12
N ILE A 207 15.63 -2.74 -1.90
CA ILE A 207 14.51 -3.71 -1.95
C ILE A 207 14.50 -4.57 -3.24
N GLY A 208 14.97 -4.03 -4.35
CA GLY A 208 15.02 -4.75 -5.62
C GLY A 208 16.19 -5.72 -5.75
N ARG A 209 17.11 -5.82 -4.78
CA ARG A 209 18.27 -6.75 -4.83
C ARG A 209 17.83 -8.22 -4.78
N ASP A 210 16.73 -8.50 -4.12
CA ASP A 210 16.13 -9.85 -4.10
C ASP A 210 15.67 -10.32 -5.47
N ILE A 211 15.40 -9.39 -6.40
CA ILE A 211 15.10 -9.74 -7.80
C ILE A 211 16.38 -9.91 -8.58
N ALA A 212 17.27 -8.90 -8.59
CA ALA A 212 18.56 -8.96 -9.25
C ALA A 212 19.49 -7.84 -8.74
N HIS A 213 20.80 -8.14 -8.64
CA HIS A 213 21.80 -7.15 -8.31
C HIS A 213 21.92 -6.07 -9.40
N SER A 214 21.82 -6.47 -10.67
CA SER A 214 21.82 -5.54 -11.80
C SER A 214 20.53 -4.72 -11.79
N GLN A 215 20.67 -3.39 -11.87
CA GLN A 215 19.53 -2.46 -11.94
C GLN A 215 18.51 -2.56 -10.78
N TYR A 216 18.93 -3.01 -9.60
CA TYR A 216 18.07 -3.20 -8.43
C TYR A 216 17.20 -1.98 -8.10
N HIS A 217 17.68 -0.77 -8.34
CA HIS A 217 16.89 0.46 -8.17
C HIS A 217 15.63 0.51 -9.06
N LYS A 218 15.68 -0.10 -10.26
CA LYS A 218 14.51 -0.20 -11.14
C LYS A 218 13.54 -1.28 -10.66
N HIS A 219 14.08 -2.40 -10.18
CA HIS A 219 13.27 -3.48 -9.59
C HIS A 219 12.58 -3.01 -8.31
N GLY A 220 13.32 -2.31 -7.43
CA GLY A 220 12.74 -1.70 -6.23
C GLY A 220 11.64 -0.70 -6.55
N ALA A 221 11.86 0.17 -7.52
CA ALA A 221 10.84 1.11 -7.97
C ALA A 221 9.59 0.42 -8.52
N TYR A 222 9.75 -0.68 -9.25
CA TYR A 222 8.62 -1.47 -9.76
C TYR A 222 7.80 -2.08 -8.62
N ILE A 223 8.47 -2.66 -7.61
CA ILE A 223 7.81 -3.20 -6.41
C ILE A 223 6.98 -2.11 -5.75
N LEU A 224 7.57 -0.95 -5.45
CA LEU A 224 6.91 0.15 -4.75
C LEU A 224 5.75 0.75 -5.54
N ALA A 225 5.86 0.79 -6.86
CA ALA A 225 4.80 1.32 -7.72
C ALA A 225 3.60 0.38 -7.89
N ASN A 226 3.76 -0.94 -7.69
CA ASN A 226 2.76 -1.94 -8.05
C ASN A 226 2.32 -2.87 -6.91
N ALA A 227 2.99 -2.85 -5.77
CA ALA A 227 2.57 -3.62 -4.60
C ALA A 227 1.40 -2.93 -3.87
N ASP A 228 0.60 -3.72 -3.17
CA ASP A 228 -0.40 -3.21 -2.24
C ASP A 228 0.31 -2.75 -0.96
N LEU A 229 0.44 -1.44 -0.80
CA LEU A 229 1.10 -0.81 0.33
C LEU A 229 0.07 -0.18 1.26
N ALA A 230 -0.16 -0.81 2.41
CA ALA A 230 -1.12 -0.31 3.39
C ALA A 230 -0.72 1.10 3.88
N GLY A 231 -1.68 2.01 3.99
CA GLY A 231 -1.48 3.39 4.41
C GLY A 231 -0.92 4.34 3.34
N PHE A 232 -0.36 3.83 2.24
CA PHE A 232 0.16 4.67 1.17
C PHE A 232 -0.94 5.01 0.16
N SER A 233 -1.09 6.29 -0.13
CA SER A 233 -1.86 6.72 -1.29
C SER A 233 -1.13 6.36 -2.60
N ARG A 234 -1.85 6.36 -3.71
CA ARG A 234 -1.21 6.15 -5.03
C ARG A 234 -0.14 7.20 -5.33
N GLN A 235 -0.34 8.41 -4.86
CA GLN A 235 0.63 9.49 -4.98
C GLN A 235 1.91 9.21 -4.17
N ASP A 236 1.77 8.80 -2.90
CA ASP A 236 2.91 8.44 -2.05
C ASP A 236 3.74 7.32 -2.67
N GLN A 237 3.07 6.29 -3.22
CA GLN A 237 3.74 5.19 -3.92
C GLN A 237 4.57 5.68 -5.12
N ILE A 238 4.02 6.62 -5.90
CA ILE A 238 4.73 7.20 -7.06
C ILE A 238 5.95 7.99 -6.59
N VAL A 239 5.80 8.81 -5.55
CA VAL A 239 6.91 9.59 -4.96
C VAL A 239 8.01 8.68 -4.46
N LEU A 240 7.69 7.71 -3.61
CA LEU A 240 8.66 6.77 -3.04
C LEU A 240 9.34 5.91 -4.12
N SER A 241 8.57 5.42 -5.09
CA SER A 241 9.08 4.69 -6.25
C SER A 241 10.04 5.54 -7.08
N THR A 242 9.76 6.84 -7.26
CA THR A 242 10.60 7.76 -8.02
C THR A 242 11.92 8.04 -7.29
N LEU A 243 11.90 8.22 -5.96
CA LEU A 243 13.11 8.32 -5.13
C LEU A 243 13.99 7.10 -5.29
N VAL A 244 13.43 5.90 -5.07
CA VAL A 244 14.18 4.64 -5.18
C VAL A 244 14.66 4.38 -6.60
N LYS A 245 13.91 4.76 -7.63
CA LYS A 245 14.34 4.63 -9.03
C LYS A 245 15.49 5.56 -9.37
N SER A 246 15.51 6.76 -8.81
CA SER A 246 16.41 7.84 -9.18
C SER A 246 17.64 7.94 -8.28
N GLN A 247 17.73 7.12 -7.22
CA GLN A 247 18.87 7.07 -6.30
C GLN A 247 20.19 6.70 -6.97
N ARG A 248 20.18 6.19 -8.19
CA ARG A 248 21.35 5.71 -8.91
C ARG A 248 21.20 5.90 -10.42
N GLY A 249 22.32 6.03 -11.10
CA GLY A 249 22.37 6.19 -12.56
C GLY A 249 22.04 7.63 -12.99
N LYS A 250 21.62 7.82 -14.24
CA LYS A 250 21.28 9.15 -14.75
C LYS A 250 20.05 9.71 -14.04
N LEU A 251 20.16 10.93 -13.56
CA LEU A 251 19.03 11.69 -13.09
C LEU A 251 18.28 12.23 -14.31
N VAL A 252 17.04 11.82 -14.52
CA VAL A 252 16.26 12.15 -15.71
C VAL A 252 15.13 13.10 -15.30
N ALA A 253 15.15 14.33 -15.80
CA ALA A 253 14.19 15.39 -15.45
C ALA A 253 12.73 14.96 -15.71
N ASP A 254 12.44 14.36 -16.86
CA ASP A 254 11.09 13.92 -17.26
C ASP A 254 10.39 12.99 -16.23
N ARG A 255 11.15 12.40 -15.28
CA ARG A 255 10.56 11.57 -14.23
C ARG A 255 9.83 12.40 -13.20
N PHE A 256 10.29 13.62 -12.98
CA PHE A 256 9.76 14.53 -11.98
C PHE A 256 8.63 15.39 -12.54
N ASP A 257 8.66 15.70 -13.83
CA ASP A 257 7.66 16.53 -14.50
C ASP A 257 6.23 15.98 -14.45
N LYS A 258 6.10 14.67 -14.22
CA LYS A 258 4.80 13.96 -14.14
C LYS A 258 4.25 13.86 -12.71
N LEU A 259 4.99 14.36 -11.74
CA LEU A 259 4.56 14.33 -10.35
C LEU A 259 3.60 15.48 -10.06
N PRO A 260 2.67 15.32 -9.11
CA PRO A 260 1.84 16.43 -8.66
C PRO A 260 2.67 17.43 -7.83
N GLU A 261 2.24 18.67 -7.79
CA GLU A 261 2.78 19.65 -6.86
C GLU A 261 2.47 19.25 -5.39
N PRO A 262 3.36 19.50 -4.44
CA PRO A 262 4.64 20.24 -4.57
C PRO A 262 5.84 19.36 -4.97
N TRP A 263 5.64 18.05 -5.17
CA TRP A 263 6.71 17.06 -5.41
C TRP A 263 7.52 17.33 -6.68
N GLN A 264 6.89 17.88 -7.70
CA GLN A 264 7.55 18.19 -8.98
C GLN A 264 8.78 19.09 -8.76
N GLY A 265 8.64 20.11 -7.92
CA GLY A 265 9.73 21.06 -7.60
C GLY A 265 10.73 20.52 -6.56
N GLN A 266 10.27 19.71 -5.61
CA GLN A 266 11.08 19.31 -4.45
C GLN A 266 11.81 17.98 -4.65
N LEU A 267 11.19 17.01 -5.32
CA LEU A 267 11.72 15.64 -5.41
C LEU A 267 13.07 15.52 -6.12
N PRO A 268 13.42 16.34 -7.14
CA PRO A 268 14.76 16.31 -7.72
C PRO A 268 15.84 16.56 -6.68
N LEU A 269 15.65 17.55 -5.81
CA LEU A 269 16.60 17.90 -4.77
C LEU A 269 16.68 16.82 -3.67
N LEU A 270 15.53 16.33 -3.19
CA LEU A 270 15.48 15.23 -2.22
C LEU A 270 16.18 13.97 -2.77
N THR A 271 16.01 13.72 -4.08
CA THR A 271 16.71 12.62 -4.75
C THR A 271 18.24 12.82 -4.69
N ILE A 272 18.73 14.04 -4.93
CA ILE A 272 20.17 14.32 -4.88
C ILE A 272 20.72 14.14 -3.46
N ILE A 273 19.99 14.63 -2.46
CA ILE A 273 20.36 14.44 -1.04
C ILE A 273 20.45 12.94 -0.71
N LEU A 274 19.46 12.15 -1.13
CA LEU A 274 19.46 10.69 -0.95
C LEU A 274 20.67 10.04 -1.64
N ARG A 275 20.97 10.44 -2.88
CA ARG A 275 22.11 9.91 -3.65
C ARG A 275 23.45 10.19 -2.97
N ILE A 276 23.63 11.42 -2.47
CA ILE A 276 24.86 11.80 -1.72
C ILE A 276 24.97 10.95 -0.46
N ALA A 277 23.89 10.80 0.32
CA ALA A 277 23.92 9.98 1.53
C ALA A 277 24.27 8.52 1.24
N ILE A 278 23.67 7.90 0.21
CA ILE A 278 23.97 6.53 -0.20
C ILE A 278 25.45 6.42 -0.67
N LEU A 279 25.93 7.39 -1.43
CA LEU A 279 27.31 7.41 -1.93
C LEU A 279 28.30 7.46 -0.78
N LEU A 280 28.11 8.30 0.21
CA LEU A 280 28.99 8.45 1.36
C LEU A 280 29.09 7.17 2.21
N HIS A 281 28.04 6.34 2.18
CA HIS A 281 27.99 5.05 2.90
C HIS A 281 28.22 3.81 2.01
N ARG A 282 28.70 3.99 0.78
CA ARG A 282 28.87 2.88 -0.16
C ARG A 282 29.81 1.77 0.33
N ASN A 283 30.80 2.11 1.15
CA ASN A 283 31.76 1.16 1.71
C ASN A 283 31.15 0.25 2.81
N ARG A 284 29.95 0.54 3.30
CA ARG A 284 29.25 -0.18 4.39
C ARG A 284 30.08 -0.33 5.66
N ASN A 285 31.03 0.57 5.86
CA ASN A 285 31.92 0.54 7.01
C ASN A 285 31.31 1.34 8.17
N ASP A 286 31.61 0.90 9.42
CA ASP A 286 31.20 1.59 10.63
C ASP A 286 32.12 2.79 10.99
N LYS A 287 33.07 3.13 10.10
CA LYS A 287 33.87 4.35 10.28
C LYS A 287 32.94 5.56 10.15
N ASP A 288 32.95 6.37 11.18
CA ASP A 288 32.18 7.61 11.21
C ASP A 288 32.59 8.53 10.06
N LEU A 289 31.61 9.09 9.38
CA LEU A 289 31.84 10.20 8.48
C LEU A 289 32.29 11.40 9.32
N PRO A 290 33.27 12.19 8.87
CA PRO A 290 33.60 13.41 9.55
C PRO A 290 32.42 14.39 9.47
N ALA A 291 32.36 15.32 10.39
CA ALA A 291 31.46 16.45 10.28
C ALA A 291 31.78 17.20 8.98
N PHE A 292 30.78 17.46 8.17
CA PHE A 292 30.89 18.22 6.93
C PHE A 292 29.75 19.25 6.83
N LYS A 293 29.92 20.25 6.00
CA LYS A 293 28.88 21.23 5.73
C LYS A 293 28.24 20.95 4.39
N ILE A 294 26.91 21.09 4.32
CA ILE A 294 26.17 21.10 3.08
C ILE A 294 25.46 22.44 2.92
N SER A 295 25.47 22.98 1.73
CA SER A 295 24.69 24.18 1.39
C SER A 295 24.06 24.02 0.02
N LEU A 296 22.90 24.66 -0.14
CA LEU A 296 22.14 24.68 -1.38
C LEU A 296 21.87 26.12 -1.78
N LYS A 297 22.15 26.44 -3.04
CA LYS A 297 21.78 27.71 -3.67
C LYS A 297 21.22 27.42 -5.05
N GLN A 298 19.89 27.55 -5.19
CA GLN A 298 19.18 27.17 -6.43
C GLN A 298 19.49 25.73 -6.84
N THR A 299 20.25 25.53 -7.91
CA THR A 299 20.65 24.21 -8.41
C THR A 299 22.09 23.82 -8.03
N LYS A 300 22.77 24.63 -7.20
CA LYS A 300 24.14 24.39 -6.78
C LYS A 300 24.15 23.82 -5.37
N ILE A 301 24.70 22.60 -5.23
CA ILE A 301 24.94 21.91 -3.97
C ILE A 301 26.45 21.96 -3.69
N ALA A 302 26.82 22.38 -2.49
CA ALA A 302 28.22 22.38 -2.08
C ALA A 302 28.40 21.57 -0.79
N LEU A 303 29.37 20.66 -0.81
CA LEU A 303 29.83 19.85 0.33
C LEU A 303 31.21 20.34 0.73
N GLN A 304 31.40 20.62 2.02
CA GLN A 304 32.69 21.00 2.56
C GLN A 304 33.10 20.04 3.66
N PHE A 305 34.10 19.21 3.35
CA PHE A 305 34.70 18.26 4.29
C PHE A 305 35.87 18.90 5.05
N PRO A 306 36.35 18.27 6.14
CA PRO A 306 37.60 18.68 6.78
C PRO A 306 38.78 18.65 5.82
N GLU A 307 39.77 19.49 6.08
CA GLU A 307 40.98 19.62 5.28
C GLU A 307 41.66 18.26 5.09
N ASN A 308 42.10 17.95 3.88
CA ASN A 308 42.75 16.71 3.47
C ASN A 308 41.95 15.40 3.66
N TRP A 309 40.65 15.47 4.04
CA TRP A 309 39.86 14.24 4.23
C TRP A 309 39.61 13.50 2.92
N LEU A 310 39.30 14.22 1.85
CA LEU A 310 39.03 13.64 0.53
C LEU A 310 40.31 12.97 -0.05
N ASP A 311 41.52 13.48 0.28
CA ASP A 311 42.78 12.87 -0.13
C ASP A 311 43.00 11.53 0.57
N GLN A 312 42.52 11.39 1.82
CA GLN A 312 42.54 10.15 2.58
C GLN A 312 41.41 9.19 2.21
N ALA A 313 40.40 9.67 1.47
CA ALA A 313 39.26 8.91 1.01
C ALA A 313 39.13 8.92 -0.53
N PRO A 314 40.14 8.43 -1.28
CA PRO A 314 40.20 8.58 -2.74
C PRO A 314 39.03 7.92 -3.49
N LEU A 315 38.44 6.85 -2.95
CA LEU A 315 37.27 6.20 -3.55
C LEU A 315 36.03 7.08 -3.40
N THR A 316 35.83 7.71 -2.26
CA THR A 316 34.72 8.65 -2.03
C THR A 316 34.88 9.89 -2.91
N HIS A 317 36.12 10.40 -3.04
CA HIS A 317 36.41 11.51 -3.96
C HIS A 317 36.05 11.16 -5.41
N ALA A 318 36.50 10.01 -5.90
CA ALA A 318 36.19 9.55 -7.26
C ALA A 318 34.67 9.35 -7.49
N ASP A 319 33.94 8.85 -6.48
CA ASP A 319 32.50 8.70 -6.57
C ASP A 319 31.77 10.06 -6.59
N LEU A 320 32.21 11.03 -5.79
CA LEU A 320 31.68 12.40 -5.82
C LEU A 320 31.95 13.08 -7.16
N GLN A 321 33.13 12.89 -7.77
CA GLN A 321 33.42 13.39 -9.12
C GLN A 321 32.45 12.82 -10.16
N LYS A 322 32.25 11.50 -10.14
CA LYS A 322 31.31 10.83 -11.04
C LYS A 322 29.88 11.31 -10.83
N GLU A 323 29.49 11.53 -9.59
CA GLU A 323 28.16 12.03 -9.26
C GLU A 323 27.97 13.48 -9.77
N ALA A 324 28.98 14.34 -9.59
CA ALA A 324 28.96 15.71 -10.10
C ALA A 324 28.78 15.75 -11.63
N GLU A 325 29.44 14.85 -12.37
CA GLU A 325 29.26 14.72 -13.81
C GLU A 325 27.83 14.28 -14.17
N GLN A 326 27.26 13.33 -13.43
CA GLN A 326 25.89 12.87 -13.68
C GLN A 326 24.84 13.97 -13.40
N LEU A 327 25.00 14.73 -12.34
CA LEU A 327 24.11 15.81 -11.95
C LEU A 327 24.17 17.00 -12.92
N LYS A 328 25.34 17.26 -13.49
CA LYS A 328 25.52 18.33 -14.49
C LYS A 328 24.60 18.14 -15.70
N HIS A 329 24.37 16.90 -16.14
CA HIS A 329 23.45 16.60 -17.25
C HIS A 329 21.98 16.90 -16.94
N SER A 330 21.66 17.06 -15.67
CA SER A 330 20.28 17.32 -15.18
C SER A 330 20.12 18.76 -14.68
N GLY A 331 21.07 19.64 -15.00
CA GLY A 331 21.01 21.06 -14.63
C GLY A 331 21.45 21.38 -13.18
N PHE A 332 21.96 20.39 -12.45
CA PHE A 332 22.48 20.59 -11.10
C PHE A 332 24.02 20.63 -11.09
N LYS A 333 24.57 21.43 -10.17
CA LYS A 333 26.01 21.53 -9.95
C LYS A 333 26.34 21.03 -8.55
N LEU A 334 27.14 19.96 -8.47
CA LEU A 334 27.73 19.49 -7.21
C LEU A 334 29.18 19.97 -7.11
N GLU A 335 29.50 20.70 -6.06
CA GLU A 335 30.86 21.10 -5.69
C GLU A 335 31.21 20.44 -4.36
N PHE A 336 32.48 20.06 -4.18
CA PHE A 336 32.98 19.48 -2.94
C PHE A 336 34.47 19.81 -2.74
N ALA A 337 34.84 20.04 -1.50
CA ALA A 337 36.20 20.37 -1.10
C ALA A 337 36.52 19.75 0.27
#